data_0b389ea467a6fbab95ae435f3a48cdc5
#
_entry.id   0b389ea467a6fbab95ae435f3a48cdc5
#
_cell.length_a   1.000
_cell.length_b   1.000
_cell.length_c   1.000
_cell.angle_alpha   90.00
_cell.angle_beta   90.00
_cell.angle_gamma   90.00
#
_symmetry.space_group_name_H-M   'P 1'
#
loop_
_entity.id
_entity.type
_entity.pdbx_description
1 polymer ?
#
loop_
_entity_poly.entity_id
_entity_poly.type
_entity_poly.pdbx_seq_one_letter_code
_entity_poly.pdbx_strand_id
1 'polypeptide(L)'
;MESGCNIPVGIIPAGTMNDFASSIGIPKYMPDAARVIAGGTPRYVDIGAFNGRYFTYVAAFGVFTQVSYATDQQLKNTWGALAYMTAAVREALQKGELNQKYSITIECNGQTIKDDFIFGMVSNSLSVGGIKGLAGNDVQMNDGIFEGIFIKKPSSLIELQQTLNALIRKEFDAPYFYYFKSSDFKFYTDGSVPWTLDGEYGGAEKDICVKVVHDALRIMVDGDKAAGLSNLKAE
;
A
#
# COMPACT_ATOMS: atom_id res chain seq x y z
N MET A 1 1.89 -19.69 6.48
CA MET A 1 0.59 -19.85 5.83
C MET A 1 0.46 -21.18 5.11
N GLU A 2 1.54 -21.75 4.62
CA GLU A 2 1.55 -23.10 4.06
C GLU A 2 1.33 -24.21 5.10
N SER A 3 1.47 -23.89 6.40
CA SER A 3 1.33 -24.88 7.49
C SER A 3 -0.10 -25.20 7.90
N GLY A 4 -1.11 -24.51 7.38
CA GLY A 4 -2.51 -24.66 7.83
C GLY A 4 -2.74 -24.33 9.31
N CYS A 5 -1.77 -23.66 9.96
CA CYS A 5 -1.83 -23.34 11.38
C CYS A 5 -2.69 -22.11 11.61
N ASN A 6 -3.82 -22.28 12.31
CA ASN A 6 -4.77 -21.21 12.62
C ASN A 6 -4.45 -20.51 13.96
N ILE A 7 -3.16 -20.28 14.25
CA ILE A 7 -2.70 -19.62 15.47
C ILE A 7 -2.75 -18.09 15.25
N PRO A 8 -3.39 -17.33 16.16
CA PRO A 8 -3.35 -15.88 16.08
C PRO A 8 -1.94 -15.30 16.25
N VAL A 9 -1.60 -14.30 15.46
CA VAL A 9 -0.32 -13.59 15.49
C VAL A 9 -0.45 -12.32 16.29
N GLY A 10 0.47 -12.07 17.22
CA GLY A 10 0.60 -10.80 17.90
C GLY A 10 1.65 -9.91 17.22
N ILE A 11 1.40 -8.60 17.17
CA ILE A 11 2.30 -7.63 16.54
C ILE A 11 2.80 -6.63 17.59
N ILE A 12 4.14 -6.47 17.67
CA ILE A 12 4.80 -5.38 18.37
C ILE A 12 5.37 -4.41 17.36
N PRO A 13 4.85 -3.16 17.25
CA PRO A 13 5.32 -2.19 16.27
C PRO A 13 6.72 -1.68 16.62
N ALA A 14 7.76 -2.23 15.99
CA ALA A 14 9.16 -1.84 16.20
C ALA A 14 9.79 -1.12 15.00
N GLY A 15 9.08 -1.03 13.89
CA GLY A 15 9.53 -0.36 12.67
C GLY A 15 9.31 1.17 12.71
N THR A 16 9.76 1.85 11.67
CA THR A 16 9.67 3.31 11.54
C THR A 16 8.24 3.78 11.29
N MET A 17 7.52 3.19 10.34
CA MET A 17 6.18 3.63 9.91
C MET A 17 5.08 2.84 10.61
N ASN A 18 5.21 1.52 10.64
CA ASN A 18 4.24 0.59 11.25
C ASN A 18 2.82 0.77 10.67
N ASP A 19 2.71 1.01 9.35
CA ASP A 19 1.45 1.32 8.67
C ASP A 19 0.41 0.22 8.87
N PHE A 20 0.81 -1.05 8.69
CA PHE A 20 -0.07 -2.19 8.88
C PHE A 20 -0.61 -2.25 10.33
N ALA A 21 0.28 -2.21 11.32
CA ALA A 21 -0.12 -2.23 12.72
C ALA A 21 -1.04 -1.03 13.07
N SER A 22 -0.73 0.16 12.53
CA SER A 22 -1.55 1.36 12.72
C SER A 22 -2.93 1.22 12.10
N SER A 23 -3.04 0.58 10.92
CA SER A 23 -4.31 0.38 10.21
C SER A 23 -5.25 -0.56 10.95
N ILE A 24 -4.73 -1.55 11.67
CA ILE A 24 -5.51 -2.48 12.49
C ILE A 24 -5.63 -2.05 13.97
N GLY A 25 -5.23 -0.81 14.29
CA GLY A 25 -5.40 -0.23 15.61
C GLY A 25 -4.43 -0.71 16.70
N ILE A 26 -3.30 -1.33 16.33
CA ILE A 26 -2.27 -1.74 17.29
C ILE A 26 -1.56 -0.49 17.86
N PRO A 27 -1.46 -0.35 19.19
CA PRO A 27 -0.78 0.78 19.83
C PRO A 27 0.71 0.84 19.46
N LYS A 28 1.24 2.06 19.23
CA LYS A 28 2.68 2.25 18.96
C LYS A 28 3.55 2.00 20.19
N TYR A 29 3.00 2.20 21.40
CA TYR A 29 3.72 1.93 22.63
C TYR A 29 3.76 0.42 22.88
N MET A 30 4.96 -0.16 22.84
CA MET A 30 5.17 -1.60 22.86
C MET A 30 4.52 -2.33 24.05
N PRO A 31 4.55 -1.81 25.31
CA PRO A 31 3.83 -2.44 26.42
C PRO A 31 2.32 -2.52 26.22
N ASP A 32 1.69 -1.52 25.58
CA ASP A 32 0.27 -1.56 25.25
C ASP A 32 -0.02 -2.58 24.14
N ALA A 33 0.85 -2.64 23.12
CA ALA A 33 0.77 -3.68 22.09
C ALA A 33 0.90 -5.10 22.71
N ALA A 34 1.77 -5.27 23.67
CA ALA A 34 1.89 -6.56 24.39
C ALA A 34 0.61 -6.90 25.18
N ARG A 35 -0.08 -5.90 25.76
CA ARG A 35 -1.41 -6.12 26.41
C ARG A 35 -2.47 -6.56 25.42
N VAL A 36 -2.46 -5.98 24.20
CA VAL A 36 -3.36 -6.40 23.12
C VAL A 36 -3.08 -7.85 22.72
N ILE A 37 -1.82 -8.27 22.64
CA ILE A 37 -1.47 -9.66 22.35
C ILE A 37 -2.00 -10.61 23.44
N ALA A 38 -1.89 -10.22 24.72
CA ALA A 38 -2.27 -11.06 25.83
C ALA A 38 -3.78 -11.15 26.10
N GLY A 39 -4.53 -10.08 25.80
CA GLY A 39 -5.95 -9.94 26.17
C GLY A 39 -6.89 -9.49 25.07
N GLY A 40 -6.38 -9.31 23.86
CA GLY A 40 -7.18 -8.88 22.70
C GLY A 40 -8.02 -9.99 22.11
N THR A 41 -8.70 -9.67 21.02
CA THR A 41 -9.54 -10.60 20.26
C THR A 41 -8.88 -10.93 18.92
N PRO A 42 -8.83 -12.21 18.52
CA PRO A 42 -8.30 -12.56 17.20
C PRO A 42 -9.28 -12.11 16.09
N ARG A 43 -8.76 -11.47 15.06
CA ARG A 43 -9.50 -11.05 13.87
C ARG A 43 -8.77 -11.51 12.61
N TYR A 44 -9.54 -11.82 11.58
CA TYR A 44 -9.00 -12.16 10.28
C TYR A 44 -8.68 -10.90 9.48
N VAL A 45 -7.60 -10.98 8.71
CA VAL A 45 -7.12 -9.94 7.79
C VAL A 45 -6.75 -10.60 6.49
N ASP A 46 -7.08 -9.94 5.39
CA ASP A 46 -6.68 -10.34 4.06
C ASP A 46 -5.21 -10.03 3.83
N ILE A 47 -4.56 -10.84 3.02
CA ILE A 47 -3.19 -10.57 2.56
C ILE A 47 -3.11 -10.68 1.04
N GLY A 48 -2.08 -10.10 0.45
CA GLY A 48 -1.82 -10.22 -0.97
C GLY A 48 -0.90 -11.39 -1.30
N ALA A 49 -1.16 -12.07 -2.41
CA ALA A 49 -0.26 -13.01 -3.05
C ALA A 49 0.25 -12.38 -4.35
N PHE A 50 1.56 -12.15 -4.46
CA PHE A 50 2.27 -11.60 -5.61
C PHE A 50 3.12 -12.70 -6.25
N ASN A 51 2.68 -13.28 -7.37
CA ASN A 51 3.34 -14.41 -8.02
C ASN A 51 3.74 -15.53 -7.03
N GLY A 52 2.86 -15.85 -6.07
CA GLY A 52 3.12 -16.87 -5.04
C GLY A 52 3.90 -16.39 -3.81
N ARG A 53 4.37 -15.14 -3.77
CA ARG A 53 4.94 -14.50 -2.58
C ARG A 53 3.85 -13.70 -1.86
N TYR A 54 3.92 -13.63 -0.54
CA TYR A 54 2.91 -12.93 0.24
C TYR A 54 3.37 -11.54 0.69
N PHE A 55 2.42 -10.62 0.81
CA PHE A 55 2.60 -9.31 1.44
C PHE A 55 1.38 -8.98 2.30
N THR A 56 1.57 -8.18 3.34
CA THR A 56 0.53 -7.91 4.33
C THR A 56 -0.25 -6.63 4.04
N TYR A 57 0.39 -5.59 3.49
CA TYR A 57 -0.30 -4.31 3.33
C TYR A 57 -0.07 -3.60 1.99
N VAL A 58 1.08 -3.78 1.32
CA VAL A 58 1.32 -3.10 0.05
C VAL A 58 2.30 -3.82 -0.87
N ALA A 59 1.94 -3.90 -2.16
CA ALA A 59 2.85 -4.16 -3.26
C ALA A 59 2.92 -2.89 -4.13
N ALA A 60 4.13 -2.38 -4.42
CA ALA A 60 4.28 -1.13 -5.13
C ALA A 60 5.48 -1.13 -6.08
N PHE A 61 5.42 -0.28 -7.13
CA PHE A 61 6.52 -0.01 -8.05
C PHE A 61 6.65 1.50 -8.30
N GLY A 62 7.81 1.91 -8.76
CA GLY A 62 8.06 3.27 -9.26
C GLY A 62 8.70 4.23 -8.27
N VAL A 63 8.61 5.52 -8.53
CA VAL A 63 9.44 6.58 -7.92
C VAL A 63 9.40 6.65 -6.38
N PHE A 64 8.30 6.28 -5.75
CA PHE A 64 8.20 6.37 -4.29
C PHE A 64 8.73 5.14 -3.55
N THR A 65 9.04 4.06 -4.26
CA THR A 65 9.53 2.81 -3.64
C THR A 65 10.98 2.92 -3.21
N GLN A 66 11.78 3.77 -3.86
CA GLN A 66 13.21 3.96 -3.56
C GLN A 66 13.46 5.02 -2.49
N VAL A 67 12.54 5.98 -2.33
CA VAL A 67 12.70 7.12 -1.40
C VAL A 67 12.49 6.72 0.07
N SER A 68 11.87 5.58 0.34
CA SER A 68 11.58 5.10 1.70
C SER A 68 12.81 4.91 2.59
N TYR A 69 14.00 4.74 2.01
CA TYR A 69 15.21 4.40 2.75
C TYR A 69 16.14 5.58 3.05
N ALA A 70 16.03 6.70 2.33
CA ALA A 70 17.05 7.74 2.36
C ALA A 70 16.66 9.03 3.11
N THR A 71 15.42 9.20 3.56
CA THR A 71 14.94 10.50 4.06
C THR A 71 14.91 10.59 5.58
N ASP A 72 15.53 11.65 6.11
CA ASP A 72 15.64 11.96 7.53
C ASP A 72 14.28 11.98 8.25
N GLN A 73 14.19 11.27 9.39
CA GLN A 73 12.97 11.17 10.22
C GLN A 73 12.46 12.53 10.71
N GLN A 74 13.33 13.55 10.77
CA GLN A 74 12.93 14.88 11.24
C GLN A 74 12.02 15.60 10.26
N LEU A 75 12.19 15.38 8.94
CA LEU A 75 11.31 15.96 7.91
C LEU A 75 9.90 15.39 7.95
N LYS A 76 9.76 14.10 8.30
CA LYS A 76 8.45 13.41 8.40
C LYS A 76 7.60 13.95 9.54
N ASN A 77 8.21 14.37 10.63
CA ASN A 77 7.51 14.81 11.83
C ASN A 77 7.10 16.28 11.82
N THR A 78 7.78 17.12 11.04
CA THR A 78 7.63 18.59 11.12
C THR A 78 6.63 19.14 10.08
N TRP A 79 6.52 18.51 8.90
CA TRP A 79 5.76 19.07 7.77
C TRP A 79 4.62 18.18 7.28
N GLY A 80 4.44 16.99 7.88
CA GLY A 80 3.41 16.04 7.47
C GLY A 80 3.76 15.27 6.19
N ALA A 81 3.02 14.17 5.96
CA ALA A 81 3.22 13.25 4.85
C ALA A 81 3.19 13.93 3.47
N LEU A 82 2.44 15.02 3.36
CA LEU A 82 2.26 15.79 2.14
C LEU A 82 3.51 16.57 1.73
N ALA A 83 4.13 17.27 2.67
CA ALA A 83 5.39 17.98 2.41
C ALA A 83 6.51 16.99 2.06
N TYR A 84 6.47 15.78 2.65
CA TYR A 84 7.36 14.69 2.30
C TYR A 84 7.18 14.23 0.86
N MET A 85 5.94 14.02 0.39
CA MET A 85 5.67 13.65 -1.01
C MET A 85 6.12 14.73 -1.98
N THR A 86 5.86 16.00 -1.69
CA THR A 86 6.30 17.11 -2.56
C THR A 86 7.82 17.23 -2.60
N ALA A 87 8.50 16.99 -1.48
CA ALA A 87 9.96 16.97 -1.43
C ALA A 87 10.54 15.77 -2.20
N ALA A 88 9.95 14.58 -2.03
CA ALA A 88 10.35 13.37 -2.75
C ALA A 88 10.18 13.51 -4.27
N VAL A 89 9.07 14.11 -4.72
CA VAL A 89 8.85 14.40 -6.14
C VAL A 89 9.84 15.44 -6.66
N ARG A 90 10.14 16.48 -5.88
CA ARG A 90 11.16 17.47 -6.27
C ARG A 90 12.54 16.83 -6.39
N GLU A 91 12.89 15.96 -5.47
CA GLU A 91 14.17 15.22 -5.49
C GLU A 91 14.23 14.28 -6.70
N ALA A 92 13.17 13.53 -6.97
CA ALA A 92 13.05 12.66 -8.14
C ALA A 92 13.14 13.46 -9.47
N LEU A 93 12.58 14.69 -9.51
CA LEU A 93 12.74 15.61 -10.62
C LEU A 93 14.21 16.02 -10.81
N GLN A 94 14.89 16.40 -9.73
CA GLN A 94 16.30 16.83 -9.78
C GLN A 94 17.24 15.71 -10.20
N LYS A 95 16.93 14.46 -9.79
CA LYS A 95 17.70 13.27 -10.15
C LYS A 95 17.35 12.72 -11.53
N GLY A 96 16.34 13.27 -12.22
CA GLY A 96 15.84 12.77 -13.50
C GLY A 96 15.07 11.45 -13.39
N GLU A 97 14.73 11.01 -12.19
CA GLU A 97 14.01 9.76 -11.93
C GLU A 97 12.58 9.80 -12.49
N LEU A 98 11.97 10.97 -12.61
CA LEU A 98 10.68 11.14 -13.27
C LEU A 98 10.73 10.96 -14.79
N ASN A 99 11.92 10.89 -15.39
CA ASN A 99 12.06 10.46 -16.78
C ASN A 99 11.85 8.95 -16.93
N GLN A 100 12.03 8.18 -15.85
CA GLN A 100 11.72 6.77 -15.84
C GLN A 100 10.21 6.58 -15.93
N LYS A 101 9.81 5.72 -16.86
CA LYS A 101 8.42 5.36 -17.06
C LYS A 101 8.31 3.85 -17.12
N TYR A 102 7.18 3.36 -16.72
CA TYR A 102 6.82 1.95 -16.80
C TYR A 102 5.62 1.82 -17.72
N SER A 103 5.85 1.29 -18.93
CA SER A 103 4.76 0.98 -19.87
C SER A 103 4.12 -0.33 -19.42
N ILE A 104 2.93 -0.27 -18.87
CA ILE A 104 2.26 -1.40 -18.24
C ILE A 104 0.85 -1.55 -18.79
N THR A 105 0.48 -2.79 -19.10
CA THR A 105 -0.93 -3.17 -19.28
C THR A 105 -1.44 -3.75 -17.96
N ILE A 106 -2.55 -3.22 -17.47
CA ILE A 106 -3.22 -3.64 -16.23
C ILE A 106 -4.56 -4.26 -16.60
N GLU A 107 -4.80 -5.49 -16.17
CA GLU A 107 -6.09 -6.15 -16.23
C GLU A 107 -6.70 -6.27 -14.84
N CYS A 108 -7.90 -5.75 -14.66
CA CYS A 108 -8.59 -5.70 -13.37
C CYS A 108 -10.11 -5.56 -13.62
N ASN A 109 -10.92 -6.36 -12.92
CA ASN A 109 -12.40 -6.31 -13.03
C ASN A 109 -12.94 -6.41 -14.47
N GLY A 110 -12.29 -7.21 -15.34
CA GLY A 110 -12.66 -7.35 -16.75
C GLY A 110 -12.32 -6.12 -17.62
N GLN A 111 -11.66 -5.14 -17.07
CA GLN A 111 -11.12 -3.99 -17.81
C GLN A 111 -9.65 -4.19 -18.11
N THR A 112 -9.19 -3.69 -19.26
CA THR A 112 -7.79 -3.67 -19.65
C THR A 112 -7.41 -2.23 -19.94
N ILE A 113 -6.39 -1.73 -19.24
CA ILE A 113 -5.79 -0.43 -19.51
C ILE A 113 -4.31 -0.59 -19.85
N LYS A 114 -3.84 0.23 -20.81
CA LYS A 114 -2.45 0.30 -21.20
C LYS A 114 -2.01 1.76 -21.18
N ASP A 115 -1.03 2.07 -20.34
CA ASP A 115 -0.53 3.43 -20.18
C ASP A 115 0.93 3.44 -19.71
N ASP A 116 1.55 4.62 -19.68
CA ASP A 116 2.85 4.87 -19.06
C ASP A 116 2.64 5.38 -17.63
N PHE A 117 3.25 4.70 -16.67
CA PHE A 117 3.14 5.02 -15.24
C PHE A 117 4.49 5.47 -14.67
N ILE A 118 4.44 6.31 -13.64
CA ILE A 118 5.59 6.65 -12.81
C ILE A 118 5.54 5.94 -11.45
N PHE A 119 4.34 5.54 -11.02
CA PHE A 119 4.10 4.87 -9.75
C PHE A 119 2.85 3.99 -9.84
N GLY A 120 2.84 2.89 -9.13
CA GLY A 120 1.67 2.08 -8.89
C GLY A 120 1.76 1.33 -7.58
N MET A 121 0.61 1.12 -6.94
CA MET A 121 0.50 0.28 -5.75
C MET A 121 -0.81 -0.49 -5.74
N VAL A 122 -0.77 -1.67 -5.13
CA VAL A 122 -1.93 -2.45 -4.69
C VAL A 122 -1.81 -2.61 -3.19
N SER A 123 -2.82 -2.20 -2.45
CA SER A 123 -2.73 -2.07 -0.99
C SER A 123 -3.97 -2.58 -0.27
N ASN A 124 -3.74 -3.14 0.92
CA ASN A 124 -4.75 -3.48 1.92
C ASN A 124 -4.44 -2.70 3.21
N SER A 125 -4.49 -1.37 3.17
CA SER A 125 -4.10 -0.58 4.33
C SER A 125 -4.73 0.80 4.34
N LEU A 126 -5.14 1.27 5.52
CA LEU A 126 -5.61 2.64 5.74
C LEU A 126 -4.49 3.69 5.63
N SER A 127 -3.23 3.24 5.70
CA SER A 127 -2.05 4.09 5.63
C SER A 127 -0.95 3.41 4.84
N VAL A 128 -0.33 4.14 3.91
CA VAL A 128 0.83 3.66 3.15
C VAL A 128 1.91 4.74 3.18
N GLY A 129 3.13 4.37 3.60
CA GLY A 129 4.24 5.29 3.77
C GLY A 129 3.96 6.41 4.80
N GLY A 130 3.10 6.17 5.80
CA GLY A 130 2.65 7.14 6.80
C GLY A 130 1.54 8.08 6.31
N ILE A 131 1.05 7.91 5.08
CA ILE A 131 -0.01 8.75 4.51
C ILE A 131 -1.35 8.02 4.67
N LYS A 132 -2.17 8.53 5.60
CA LYS A 132 -3.52 8.00 5.81
C LYS A 132 -4.43 8.30 4.63
N GLY A 133 -5.20 7.28 4.21
CA GLY A 133 -6.16 7.38 3.12
C GLY A 133 -5.52 7.54 1.74
N LEU A 134 -4.24 7.18 1.57
CA LEU A 134 -3.61 7.14 0.25
C LEU A 134 -4.28 6.07 -0.63
N ALA A 135 -4.71 4.96 -0.05
CA ALA A 135 -5.46 3.92 -0.75
C ALA A 135 -6.99 4.19 -0.82
N GLY A 136 -7.47 5.31 -0.28
CA GLY A 136 -8.89 5.63 -0.17
C GLY A 136 -9.33 5.78 1.29
N ASN A 137 -10.58 6.24 1.48
CA ASN A 137 -11.12 6.45 2.83
C ASN A 137 -11.89 5.23 3.36
N ASP A 138 -12.33 4.33 2.46
CA ASP A 138 -13.23 3.21 2.74
C ASP A 138 -12.52 1.86 2.63
N VAL A 139 -11.23 1.81 2.96
CA VAL A 139 -10.44 0.58 2.97
C VAL A 139 -10.92 -0.31 4.12
N GLN A 140 -11.26 -1.55 3.79
CA GLN A 140 -11.54 -2.60 4.77
C GLN A 140 -10.54 -3.74 4.55
N MET A 141 -9.85 -4.12 5.62
CA MET A 141 -8.71 -5.03 5.51
C MET A 141 -9.11 -6.51 5.51
N ASN A 142 -10.41 -6.81 5.38
CA ASN A 142 -10.96 -8.17 5.44
C ASN A 142 -12.24 -8.33 4.61
N ASP A 143 -12.39 -7.57 3.54
CA ASP A 143 -13.55 -7.64 2.63
C ASP A 143 -13.26 -8.42 1.33
N GLY A 144 -12.06 -8.99 1.19
CA GLY A 144 -11.62 -9.73 0.01
C GLY A 144 -11.22 -8.83 -1.16
N ILE A 145 -11.00 -7.53 -0.91
CA ILE A 145 -10.74 -6.53 -1.95
C ILE A 145 -9.53 -5.69 -1.56
N PHE A 146 -8.67 -5.39 -2.53
CA PHE A 146 -7.56 -4.45 -2.39
C PHE A 146 -7.78 -3.23 -3.28
N GLU A 147 -7.22 -2.11 -2.87
CA GLU A 147 -7.18 -0.87 -3.61
C GLU A 147 -5.93 -0.78 -4.47
N GLY A 148 -6.13 -0.53 -5.78
CA GLY A 148 -5.07 -0.25 -6.74
C GLY A 148 -5.06 1.22 -7.12
N ILE A 149 -3.91 1.89 -7.00
CA ILE A 149 -3.69 3.27 -7.45
C ILE A 149 -2.50 3.29 -8.38
N PHE A 150 -2.70 3.85 -9.58
CA PHE A 150 -1.68 3.91 -10.63
C PHE A 150 -1.59 5.33 -11.16
N ILE A 151 -0.43 5.98 -10.92
CA ILE A 151 -0.18 7.37 -11.32
C ILE A 151 0.43 7.38 -12.71
N LYS A 152 -0.27 8.01 -13.65
CA LYS A 152 0.20 8.17 -15.03
C LYS A 152 1.46 9.02 -15.09
N LYS A 153 2.27 8.80 -16.12
CA LYS A 153 3.41 9.65 -16.39
C LYS A 153 2.91 11.03 -16.82
N PRO A 154 3.24 12.10 -16.07
CA PRO A 154 2.87 13.46 -16.48
C PRO A 154 3.58 13.88 -17.76
N SER A 155 2.87 14.54 -18.66
CA SER A 155 3.42 15.06 -19.92
C SER A 155 4.12 16.41 -19.76
N SER A 156 3.88 17.11 -18.64
CA SER A 156 4.44 18.42 -18.34
C SER A 156 4.59 18.66 -16.84
N LEU A 157 5.36 19.69 -16.47
CA LEU A 157 5.48 20.14 -15.07
C LEU A 157 4.13 20.63 -14.50
N ILE A 158 3.29 21.19 -15.34
CA ILE A 158 1.95 21.66 -14.95
C ILE A 158 1.09 20.44 -14.59
N GLU A 159 1.08 19.43 -15.44
CA GLU A 159 0.35 18.18 -15.17
C GLU A 159 0.87 17.47 -13.93
N LEU A 160 2.19 17.43 -13.73
CA LEU A 160 2.78 16.91 -12.51
C LEU A 160 2.25 17.65 -11.27
N GLN A 161 2.20 18.98 -11.30
CA GLN A 161 1.68 19.75 -10.18
C GLN A 161 0.18 19.52 -9.96
N GLN A 162 -0.60 19.37 -11.01
CA GLN A 162 -2.02 19.01 -10.94
C GLN A 162 -2.18 17.59 -10.33
N THR A 163 -1.37 16.63 -10.78
CA THR A 163 -1.33 15.26 -10.22
C THR A 163 -1.06 15.27 -8.73
N LEU A 164 -0.06 16.03 -8.29
CA LEU A 164 0.27 16.17 -6.87
C LEU A 164 -0.86 16.82 -6.08
N ASN A 165 -1.46 17.88 -6.61
CA ASN A 165 -2.59 18.53 -5.94
C ASN A 165 -3.79 17.58 -5.81
N ALA A 166 -4.11 16.83 -6.86
CA ALA A 166 -5.19 15.83 -6.83
C ALA A 166 -4.90 14.71 -5.83
N LEU A 167 -3.66 14.21 -5.78
CA LEU A 167 -3.24 13.21 -4.79
C LEU A 167 -3.39 13.72 -3.36
N ILE A 168 -3.01 14.98 -3.12
CA ILE A 168 -3.16 15.68 -1.85
C ILE A 168 -4.61 15.75 -1.40
N ARG A 169 -5.50 16.09 -2.33
CA ARG A 169 -6.93 16.22 -2.09
C ARG A 169 -7.65 14.88 -2.12
N LYS A 170 -6.93 13.79 -2.44
CA LYS A 170 -7.50 12.44 -2.62
C LYS A 170 -8.60 12.40 -3.69
N GLU A 171 -8.42 13.17 -4.74
CA GLU A 171 -9.30 13.24 -5.90
C GLU A 171 -8.93 12.12 -6.88
N PHE A 172 -9.22 10.85 -6.51
CA PHE A 172 -8.80 9.67 -7.30
C PHE A 172 -9.61 9.45 -8.59
N ASP A 173 -10.65 10.21 -8.81
CA ASP A 173 -11.40 10.34 -10.06
C ASP A 173 -10.73 11.29 -11.07
N ALA A 174 -9.67 12.01 -10.65
CA ALA A 174 -8.93 12.90 -11.54
C ALA A 174 -8.23 12.12 -12.68
N PRO A 175 -8.06 12.72 -13.87
CA PRO A 175 -7.56 12.02 -15.07
C PRO A 175 -6.10 11.56 -14.97
N TYR A 176 -5.40 11.91 -13.89
CA TYR A 176 -4.00 11.60 -13.64
C TYR A 176 -3.76 10.23 -13.03
N PHE A 177 -4.84 9.56 -12.59
CA PHE A 177 -4.79 8.30 -11.88
C PHE A 177 -5.70 7.28 -12.55
N TYR A 178 -5.38 6.01 -12.30
CA TYR A 178 -6.35 4.93 -12.31
C TYR A 178 -6.52 4.43 -10.89
N TYR A 179 -7.75 4.31 -10.43
CA TYR A 179 -8.12 3.78 -9.13
C TYR A 179 -9.07 2.60 -9.30
N PHE A 180 -8.75 1.48 -8.68
CA PHE A 180 -9.55 0.26 -8.73
C PHE A 180 -9.70 -0.35 -7.35
N LYS A 181 -10.82 -1.04 -7.16
CA LYS A 181 -11.02 -1.99 -6.08
C LYS A 181 -11.22 -3.36 -6.68
N SER A 182 -10.38 -4.35 -6.32
CA SER A 182 -10.43 -5.68 -6.93
C SER A 182 -9.85 -6.75 -6.02
N SER A 183 -10.29 -7.99 -6.23
CA SER A 183 -9.68 -9.18 -5.63
C SER A 183 -8.47 -9.69 -6.40
N ASP A 184 -8.30 -9.25 -7.67
CA ASP A 184 -7.16 -9.63 -8.51
C ASP A 184 -6.73 -8.51 -9.45
N PHE A 185 -5.42 -8.45 -9.69
CA PHE A 185 -4.78 -7.55 -10.65
C PHE A 185 -3.75 -8.35 -11.43
N LYS A 186 -3.69 -8.12 -12.74
CA LYS A 186 -2.62 -8.65 -13.59
C LYS A 186 -1.90 -7.50 -14.27
N PHE A 187 -0.59 -7.59 -14.31
CA PHE A 187 0.27 -6.58 -14.92
C PHE A 187 1.16 -7.23 -15.96
N TYR A 188 1.20 -6.63 -17.14
CA TYR A 188 2.07 -7.06 -18.23
C TYR A 188 2.96 -5.90 -18.63
N THR A 189 4.27 -6.16 -18.77
CA THR A 189 5.26 -5.15 -19.09
C THR A 189 6.17 -5.60 -20.23
N ASP A 190 6.71 -4.66 -21.01
CA ASP A 190 7.70 -4.95 -22.04
C ASP A 190 9.11 -5.21 -21.45
N GLY A 191 9.32 -4.77 -20.23
CA GLY A 191 10.56 -4.93 -19.47
C GLY A 191 10.31 -5.36 -18.03
N SER A 192 11.36 -5.67 -17.29
CA SER A 192 11.23 -5.95 -15.87
C SER A 192 10.93 -4.66 -15.09
N VAL A 193 9.93 -4.71 -14.24
CA VAL A 193 9.55 -3.61 -13.34
C VAL A 193 9.90 -4.03 -11.91
N PRO A 194 10.80 -3.30 -11.20
CA PRO A 194 11.12 -3.62 -9.83
C PRO A 194 9.94 -3.28 -8.92
N TRP A 195 9.51 -4.26 -8.14
CA TRP A 195 8.46 -4.14 -7.14
C TRP A 195 9.01 -4.18 -5.73
N THR A 196 8.30 -3.58 -4.81
CA THR A 196 8.48 -3.76 -3.38
C THR A 196 7.24 -4.41 -2.78
N LEU A 197 7.44 -5.31 -1.83
CA LEU A 197 6.39 -5.96 -1.04
C LEU A 197 6.63 -5.59 0.42
N ASP A 198 5.68 -4.89 1.04
CA ASP A 198 5.79 -4.38 2.42
C ASP A 198 7.07 -3.55 2.68
N GLY A 199 7.59 -2.88 1.64
CA GLY A 199 8.80 -2.09 1.70
C GLY A 199 10.10 -2.83 1.37
N GLU A 200 10.08 -4.16 1.22
CA GLU A 200 11.24 -4.96 0.84
C GLU A 200 11.23 -5.27 -0.66
N TYR A 201 12.39 -5.60 -1.24
CA TYR A 201 12.49 -5.93 -2.67
C TYR A 201 11.66 -7.16 -3.02
N GLY A 202 10.66 -6.95 -3.88
CA GLY A 202 9.68 -7.93 -4.32
C GLY A 202 10.03 -8.69 -5.61
N GLY A 203 11.10 -8.32 -6.28
CA GLY A 203 11.47 -8.87 -7.60
C GLY A 203 11.25 -7.87 -8.73
N ALA A 204 11.66 -8.28 -9.93
CA ALA A 204 11.48 -7.50 -11.17
C ALA A 204 11.03 -8.46 -12.26
N GLU A 205 9.73 -8.59 -12.43
CA GLU A 205 9.11 -9.56 -13.33
C GLU A 205 8.31 -8.83 -14.43
N LYS A 206 8.13 -9.51 -15.59
CA LYS A 206 7.35 -8.96 -16.70
C LYS A 206 5.86 -9.17 -16.53
N ASP A 207 5.49 -10.35 -16.04
CA ASP A 207 4.12 -10.79 -15.87
C ASP A 207 3.86 -11.00 -14.40
N ILE A 208 2.98 -10.19 -13.83
CA ILE A 208 2.70 -10.17 -12.41
C ILE A 208 1.22 -10.41 -12.18
N CYS A 209 0.92 -11.30 -11.25
CA CYS A 209 -0.42 -11.55 -10.76
C CYS A 209 -0.46 -11.25 -9.26
N VAL A 210 -1.31 -10.29 -8.88
CA VAL A 210 -1.62 -9.99 -7.48
C VAL A 210 -3.02 -10.47 -7.20
N LYS A 211 -3.17 -11.32 -6.17
CA LYS A 211 -4.46 -11.85 -5.72
C LYS A 211 -4.66 -11.60 -4.24
N VAL A 212 -5.88 -11.31 -3.86
CA VAL A 212 -6.27 -11.30 -2.45
C VAL A 212 -6.42 -12.73 -1.94
N VAL A 213 -5.82 -13.01 -0.80
CA VAL A 213 -6.07 -14.24 -0.02
C VAL A 213 -6.92 -13.80 1.16
N HIS A 214 -8.22 -14.03 1.01
CA HIS A 214 -9.22 -13.60 1.98
C HIS A 214 -9.11 -14.36 3.29
N ASP A 215 -9.31 -13.67 4.43
CA ASP A 215 -9.29 -14.23 5.79
C ASP A 215 -8.03 -15.05 6.09
N ALA A 216 -6.89 -14.65 5.55
CA ALA A 216 -5.69 -15.47 5.54
C ALA A 216 -4.83 -15.38 6.79
N LEU A 217 -4.89 -14.28 7.51
CA LEU A 217 -4.06 -14.05 8.69
C LEU A 217 -4.92 -13.66 9.89
N ARG A 218 -4.81 -14.44 10.99
CA ARG A 218 -5.44 -14.09 12.26
C ARG A 218 -4.49 -13.24 13.09
N ILE A 219 -4.97 -12.06 13.52
CA ILE A 219 -4.16 -11.11 14.30
C ILE A 219 -4.89 -10.76 15.57
N MET A 220 -4.15 -10.68 16.69
CA MET A 220 -4.66 -10.18 17.96
C MET A 220 -4.81 -8.67 17.88
N VAL A 221 -6.03 -8.16 18.08
CA VAL A 221 -6.36 -6.72 18.05
C VAL A 221 -7.12 -6.30 19.29
N ASP A 222 -7.11 -4.99 19.59
CA ASP A 222 -8.03 -4.38 20.56
C ASP A 222 -9.40 -4.25 19.89
N GLY A 223 -10.36 -5.07 20.32
CA GLY A 223 -11.66 -5.20 19.67
C GLY A 223 -12.42 -3.87 19.50
N ASP A 224 -12.19 -2.91 20.40
CA ASP A 224 -12.86 -1.60 20.40
C ASP A 224 -12.18 -0.59 19.45
N LYS A 225 -10.94 -0.84 19.01
CA LYS A 225 -10.12 0.10 18.26
C LYS A 225 -9.72 -0.37 16.85
N ALA A 226 -10.20 -1.52 16.42
CA ALA A 226 -9.85 -2.09 15.13
C ALA A 226 -10.58 -1.41 13.95
N ALA A 227 -10.28 -0.14 13.69
CA ALA A 227 -11.01 0.72 12.73
C ALA A 227 -11.01 0.20 11.28
N GLY A 228 -9.99 -0.56 10.86
CA GLY A 228 -9.92 -1.16 9.52
C GLY A 228 -10.58 -2.53 9.40
N LEU A 229 -11.24 -3.00 10.45
CA LEU A 229 -11.84 -4.34 10.57
C LEU A 229 -13.30 -4.22 11.00
N SER A 230 -14.09 -3.40 10.30
CA SER A 230 -15.50 -3.22 10.61
C SER A 230 -16.32 -4.45 10.20
N ASN A 231 -17.22 -4.89 11.08
CA ASN A 231 -18.25 -5.91 10.85
C ASN A 231 -17.80 -7.37 10.79
N LEU A 232 -16.91 -7.78 11.68
CA LEU A 232 -16.60 -9.17 11.83
C LEU A 232 -17.63 -9.90 12.70
N LYS A 233 -18.20 -10.96 12.14
CA LYS A 233 -18.85 -11.98 12.93
C LYS A 233 -17.85 -12.49 13.96
N ALA A 234 -18.13 -12.28 15.23
CA ALA A 234 -17.50 -13.03 16.32
C ALA A 234 -18.00 -14.46 16.17
N GLU A 235 -17.16 -15.38 15.78
CA GLU A 235 -17.37 -16.82 15.99
C GLU A 235 -16.73 -17.25 17.30
#